data_4f7d388f8e31802ff11f6adae526cfec
#
_entry.id   4f7d388f8e31802ff11f6adae526cfec
#
_cell.length_a   1.000
_cell.length_b   1.000
_cell.length_c   1.000
_cell.angle_alpha   90.00
_cell.angle_beta   90.00
_cell.angle_gamma   90.00
#
_symmetry.space_group_name_H-M   'P 1'
#
loop_
_entity.id
_entity.type
_entity.pdbx_description
1 polymer ?
#
loop_
_entity_poly.entity_id
_entity_poly.type
_entity_poly.pdbx_seq_one_letter_code
_entity_poly.pdbx_strand_id
1 'polypeptide(L)'
;MNDFAAKIAEVVERGRVNAEALMTDSLSLVRPTGEFVRDEDGNTVPETVAVWSGPGKVQSQQSYPSQPEVGGGTITLAVFEVHIPVDAVVSPRVDDVFVVNASRDQALTGSRFRVRVDPSKTWRTARRYNVEEVVA
;
A
#
# COMPACT_ATOMS: atom_id res chain seq x y z
N MET A 1 -32.01 -19.19 10.15
CA MET A 1 -31.06 -18.10 9.96
C MET A 1 -29.98 -18.17 11.00
N ASN A 2 -28.74 -18.02 10.59
CA ASN A 2 -27.62 -18.25 11.47
C ASN A 2 -27.20 -16.94 12.16
N ASP A 3 -27.53 -16.79 13.45
CA ASP A 3 -27.20 -15.62 14.25
C ASP A 3 -25.68 -15.39 14.35
N PHE A 4 -24.91 -16.47 14.23
CA PHE A 4 -23.45 -16.41 14.25
C PHE A 4 -22.91 -15.62 13.05
N ALA A 5 -23.44 -15.86 11.85
CA ALA A 5 -23.02 -15.14 10.66
C ALA A 5 -23.39 -13.65 10.75
N ALA A 6 -24.57 -13.32 11.31
CA ALA A 6 -24.97 -11.94 11.51
C ALA A 6 -24.05 -11.21 12.50
N LYS A 7 -23.64 -11.88 13.56
CA LYS A 7 -22.71 -11.31 14.56
C LYS A 7 -21.32 -11.08 13.97
N ILE A 8 -20.83 -12.02 13.15
CA ILE A 8 -19.55 -11.84 12.45
C ILE A 8 -19.61 -10.64 11.54
N ALA A 9 -20.68 -10.51 10.74
CA ALA A 9 -20.84 -9.38 9.84
C ALA A 9 -20.85 -8.05 10.59
N GLU A 10 -21.50 -7.97 11.74
CA GLU A 10 -21.52 -6.77 12.57
C GLU A 10 -20.13 -6.42 13.12
N VAL A 11 -19.38 -7.41 13.61
CA VAL A 11 -18.03 -7.19 14.13
C VAL A 11 -17.09 -6.75 13.02
N VAL A 12 -17.18 -7.36 11.84
CA VAL A 12 -16.38 -6.98 10.68
C VAL A 12 -16.71 -5.56 10.24
N GLU A 13 -17.98 -5.16 10.21
CA GLU A 13 -18.39 -3.81 9.84
C GLU A 13 -17.82 -2.77 10.82
N ARG A 14 -17.87 -3.02 12.12
CA ARG A 14 -17.23 -2.14 13.11
C ARG A 14 -15.73 -2.07 12.92
N GLY A 15 -15.09 -3.19 12.61
CA GLY A 15 -13.67 -3.23 12.31
C GLY A 15 -13.31 -2.40 11.09
N ARG A 16 -14.16 -2.43 10.05
CA ARG A 16 -13.98 -1.61 8.85
C ARG A 16 -14.06 -0.13 9.15
N VAL A 17 -15.06 0.29 9.91
CA VAL A 17 -15.21 1.69 10.31
C VAL A 17 -14.00 2.16 11.09
N ASN A 18 -13.53 1.36 12.05
CA ASN A 18 -12.36 1.70 12.85
C ASN A 18 -11.08 1.75 12.00
N ALA A 19 -10.90 0.78 11.10
CA ALA A 19 -9.74 0.76 10.21
C ALA A 19 -9.72 1.97 9.28
N GLU A 20 -10.86 2.32 8.70
CA GLU A 20 -10.97 3.46 7.79
C GLU A 20 -10.76 4.79 8.51
N ALA A 21 -11.15 4.89 9.78
CA ALA A 21 -10.90 6.09 10.58
C ALA A 21 -9.41 6.38 10.76
N LEU A 22 -8.56 5.36 10.66
CA LEU A 22 -7.10 5.51 10.75
C LEU A 22 -6.45 5.80 9.39
N MET A 23 -7.21 5.71 8.31
CA MET A 23 -6.72 5.98 6.95
C MET A 23 -6.75 7.48 6.67
N THR A 24 -5.78 8.19 7.23
CA THR A 24 -5.70 9.64 7.16
C THR A 24 -4.78 10.16 6.06
N ASP A 25 -4.10 9.26 5.35
CA ASP A 25 -3.25 9.63 4.22
C ASP A 25 -4.08 9.70 2.94
N SER A 26 -3.68 10.57 2.04
CA SER A 26 -4.23 10.64 0.69
C SER A 26 -3.29 9.91 -0.26
N LEU A 27 -3.79 8.89 -0.92
CA LEU A 27 -3.01 8.02 -1.78
C LEU A 27 -3.54 8.04 -3.21
N SER A 28 -2.64 7.83 -4.16
CA SER A 28 -2.96 7.50 -5.54
C SER A 28 -2.30 6.19 -5.90
N LEU A 29 -2.96 5.39 -6.72
CA LEU A 29 -2.37 4.19 -7.29
C LEU A 29 -2.11 4.44 -8.76
N VAL A 30 -0.86 4.29 -9.18
CA VAL A 30 -0.46 4.47 -10.58
C VAL A 30 0.06 3.15 -11.12
N ARG A 31 -0.16 2.96 -12.43
CA ARG A 31 0.20 1.71 -13.11
C ARG A 31 1.10 2.01 -14.30
N PRO A 32 2.24 1.32 -14.42
CA PRO A 32 3.09 1.47 -15.61
C PRO A 32 2.36 1.00 -16.87
N THR A 33 2.51 1.75 -17.96
CA THR A 33 1.92 1.37 -19.25
C THR A 33 2.81 0.43 -20.06
N GLY A 34 4.07 0.29 -19.65
CA GLY A 34 5.08 -0.44 -20.41
C GLY A 34 5.87 0.45 -21.37
N GLU A 35 5.48 1.70 -21.50
CA GLU A 35 6.17 2.68 -22.36
C GLU A 35 6.98 3.65 -21.50
N PHE A 36 7.83 4.43 -22.16
CA PHE A 36 8.68 5.42 -21.51
C PHE A 36 8.42 6.80 -22.12
N VAL A 37 8.51 7.81 -21.25
CA VAL A 37 8.37 9.22 -21.66
C VAL A 37 9.56 10.01 -21.12
N ARG A 38 9.80 11.20 -21.67
CA ARG A 38 10.80 12.12 -21.14
C ARG A 38 10.15 13.06 -20.16
N ASP A 39 10.80 13.23 -19.00
CA ASP A 39 10.38 14.23 -18.01
C ASP A 39 10.91 15.63 -18.39
N GLU A 40 10.61 16.62 -17.52
CA GLU A 40 11.03 18.00 -17.72
C GLU A 40 12.56 18.18 -17.76
N ASP A 41 13.28 17.30 -17.07
CA ASP A 41 14.75 17.33 -17.02
C ASP A 41 15.39 16.56 -18.18
N GLY A 42 14.59 16.00 -19.08
CA GLY A 42 15.07 15.24 -20.22
C GLY A 42 15.40 13.79 -19.91
N ASN A 43 15.11 13.32 -18.70
CA ASN A 43 15.34 11.93 -18.33
C ASN A 43 14.22 11.04 -18.85
N THR A 44 14.58 9.83 -19.28
CA THR A 44 13.58 8.83 -19.68
C THR A 44 13.04 8.16 -18.44
N VAL A 45 11.73 8.25 -18.24
CA VAL A 45 11.03 7.67 -17.11
C VAL A 45 9.88 6.79 -17.59
N PRO A 46 9.50 5.76 -16.80
CA PRO A 46 8.34 4.93 -17.17
C PRO A 46 7.08 5.78 -17.20
N GLU A 47 6.28 5.60 -18.25
CA GLU A 47 4.95 6.21 -18.32
C GLU A 47 4.02 5.48 -17.37
N THR A 48 3.25 6.24 -16.60
CA THR A 48 2.26 5.67 -15.67
C THR A 48 0.91 6.34 -15.87
N VAL A 49 -0.14 5.60 -15.52
CA VAL A 49 -1.50 6.12 -15.49
C VAL A 49 -2.07 5.96 -14.09
N ALA A 50 -2.82 6.94 -13.63
CA ALA A 50 -3.53 6.86 -12.37
C ALA A 50 -4.74 5.95 -12.52
N VAL A 51 -4.86 4.92 -11.67
CA VAL A 51 -5.97 3.97 -11.72
C VAL A 51 -6.90 4.10 -10.52
N TRP A 52 -6.46 4.78 -9.47
CA TRP A 52 -7.26 5.00 -8.27
C TRP A 52 -6.67 6.13 -7.43
N SER A 53 -7.52 6.79 -6.67
CA SER A 53 -7.13 7.80 -5.68
C SER A 53 -8.13 7.74 -4.53
N GLY A 54 -7.65 7.87 -3.31
CA GLY A 54 -8.50 7.81 -2.14
C GLY A 54 -7.72 7.77 -0.84
N PRO A 55 -8.43 7.56 0.28
CA PRO A 55 -7.80 7.49 1.58
C PRO A 55 -7.06 6.18 1.79
N GLY A 56 -6.07 6.21 2.66
CA GLY A 56 -5.33 5.03 3.03
C GLY A 56 -4.39 5.28 4.18
N LYS A 57 -3.57 4.30 4.46
CA LYS A 57 -2.58 4.35 5.53
C LYS A 57 -1.33 3.61 5.09
N VAL A 58 -0.17 4.20 5.35
CA VAL A 58 1.12 3.54 5.16
C VAL A 58 1.68 3.23 6.53
N GLN A 59 2.10 2.00 6.72
CA GLN A 59 2.63 1.53 7.99
C GLN A 59 3.91 0.76 7.75
N SER A 60 4.98 1.15 8.45
CA SER A 60 6.18 0.34 8.49
C SER A 60 5.96 -0.81 9.44
N GLN A 61 6.30 -2.01 9.00
CA GLN A 61 6.35 -3.16 9.87
C GLN A 61 7.75 -3.33 10.39
N GLN A 62 7.86 -3.66 11.68
CA GLN A 62 9.14 -3.99 12.26
C GLN A 62 9.57 -5.35 11.70
N SER A 63 10.52 -5.31 10.77
CA SER A 63 11.10 -6.55 10.27
C SER A 63 12.14 -7.05 11.26
N TYR A 64 12.11 -8.35 11.53
CA TYR A 64 13.25 -8.97 12.20
C TYR A 64 14.47 -8.87 11.31
N PRO A 65 15.67 -8.65 11.87
CA PRO A 65 16.86 -8.64 11.05
C PRO A 65 16.94 -9.95 10.28
N SER A 66 16.91 -9.83 8.96
CA SER A 66 17.04 -10.97 8.09
C SER A 66 18.47 -11.47 8.16
N GLN A 67 18.62 -12.68 8.61
CA GLN A 67 19.89 -13.36 8.64
C GLN A 67 20.11 -14.11 7.34
N PRO A 68 20.67 -13.51 6.30
CA PRO A 68 22.04 -13.99 6.07
C PRO A 68 23.03 -12.85 6.18
N GLU A 69 24.14 -13.13 6.80
CA GLU A 69 25.29 -12.27 6.76
C GLU A 69 25.84 -12.25 5.33
N VAL A 70 25.72 -11.09 4.70
CA VAL A 70 26.39 -10.88 3.43
C VAL A 70 27.56 -9.95 3.69
N GLY A 71 28.76 -10.47 3.51
CA GLY A 71 30.00 -9.68 3.69
C GLY A 71 30.25 -9.22 5.12
N GLY A 72 29.78 -9.96 6.12
CA GLY A 72 30.01 -9.66 7.53
C GLY A 72 29.10 -8.59 8.12
N GLY A 73 28.05 -8.18 7.41
CA GLY A 73 27.08 -7.18 7.88
C GLY A 73 25.67 -7.75 7.96
N THR A 74 24.87 -7.26 8.91
CA THR A 74 23.45 -7.58 9.02
C THR A 74 22.67 -6.59 8.17
N ILE A 75 21.89 -7.09 7.21
CA ILE A 75 21.00 -6.26 6.40
C ILE A 75 19.64 -6.23 7.07
N THR A 76 19.18 -5.04 7.47
CA THR A 76 17.85 -4.83 7.98
C THR A 76 16.98 -4.33 6.82
N LEU A 77 15.98 -5.12 6.47
CA LEU A 77 15.00 -4.74 5.44
C LEU A 77 13.79 -4.10 6.10
N ALA A 78 13.49 -2.86 5.72
CA ALA A 78 12.26 -2.21 6.14
C ALA A 78 11.11 -2.74 5.28
N VAL A 79 10.10 -3.30 5.93
CA VAL A 79 8.88 -3.77 5.27
C VAL A 79 7.77 -2.77 5.52
N PHE A 80 7.13 -2.34 4.44
CA PHE A 80 5.99 -1.43 4.51
C PHE A 80 4.72 -2.15 4.11
N GLU A 81 3.61 -1.65 4.63
CA GLU A 81 2.29 -2.15 4.31
C GLU A 81 1.39 -0.95 4.03
N VAL A 82 0.63 -1.02 2.93
CA VAL A 82 -0.36 -0.01 2.58
C VAL A 82 -1.75 -0.59 2.83
N HIS A 83 -2.58 0.16 3.55
CA HIS A 83 -3.96 -0.19 3.82
C HIS A 83 -4.88 0.75 3.06
N ILE A 84 -5.87 0.18 2.37
CA ILE A 84 -6.92 0.95 1.70
C ILE A 84 -8.29 0.40 2.11
N PRO A 85 -9.38 1.17 1.93
CA PRO A 85 -10.71 0.70 2.26
C PRO A 85 -11.10 -0.56 1.48
N VAL A 86 -11.87 -1.44 2.10
CA VAL A 86 -12.32 -2.69 1.49
C VAL A 86 -13.17 -2.44 0.24
N ASP A 87 -13.94 -1.35 0.25
CA ASP A 87 -14.85 -0.97 -0.83
C ASP A 87 -14.18 -0.12 -1.93
N ALA A 88 -12.88 0.10 -1.84
CA ALA A 88 -12.17 0.83 -2.90
C ALA A 88 -12.37 0.12 -4.24
N VAL A 89 -12.79 0.89 -5.25
CA VAL A 89 -13.08 0.36 -6.59
C VAL A 89 -11.77 0.30 -7.38
N VAL A 90 -10.93 -0.64 -7.04
CA VAL A 90 -9.63 -0.84 -7.67
C VAL A 90 -9.15 -2.27 -7.41
N SER A 91 -8.36 -2.79 -8.34
CA SER A 91 -7.66 -4.06 -8.18
C SER A 91 -6.17 -3.82 -8.36
N PRO A 92 -5.45 -3.47 -7.29
CA PRO A 92 -4.00 -3.28 -7.37
C PRO A 92 -3.31 -4.56 -7.86
N ARG A 93 -2.30 -4.37 -8.68
CA ARG A 93 -1.51 -5.46 -9.25
C ARG A 93 -0.07 -5.34 -8.78
N VAL A 94 0.66 -6.43 -8.84
CA VAL A 94 2.10 -6.40 -8.62
C VAL A 94 2.72 -5.39 -9.59
N ASP A 95 3.66 -4.59 -9.10
CA ASP A 95 4.35 -3.49 -9.77
C ASP A 95 3.55 -2.19 -9.91
N ASP A 96 2.27 -2.16 -9.52
CA ASP A 96 1.58 -0.88 -9.32
C ASP A 96 2.26 -0.11 -8.19
N VAL A 97 2.17 1.21 -8.22
CA VAL A 97 2.84 2.08 -7.24
C VAL A 97 1.82 2.95 -6.54
N PHE A 98 1.81 2.88 -5.20
CA PHE A 98 1.09 3.83 -4.37
C PHE A 98 1.94 5.08 -4.20
N VAL A 99 1.36 6.24 -4.46
CA VAL A 99 1.99 7.54 -4.25
C VAL A 99 1.30 8.21 -3.08
N VAL A 100 2.06 8.65 -2.08
CA VAL A 100 1.52 9.38 -0.94
C VAL A 100 1.40 10.84 -1.34
N ASN A 101 0.18 11.31 -1.58
CA ASN A 101 -0.08 12.70 -1.97
C ASN A 101 -0.05 13.64 -0.76
N ALA A 102 -0.56 13.19 0.37
CA ALA A 102 -0.56 13.92 1.63
C ALA A 102 -0.58 12.97 2.80
N SER A 103 0.10 13.31 3.88
CA SER A 103 0.16 12.53 5.10
C SER A 103 0.37 13.45 6.29
N ARG A 104 -0.08 13.02 7.47
CA ARG A 104 0.27 13.68 8.73
C ARG A 104 1.76 13.62 9.00
N ASP A 105 2.42 12.56 8.53
CA ASP A 105 3.87 12.45 8.56
C ASP A 105 4.40 13.01 7.25
N GLN A 106 4.96 14.22 7.31
CA GLN A 106 5.49 14.88 6.13
C GLN A 106 6.64 14.12 5.48
N ALA A 107 7.33 13.29 6.23
CA ALA A 107 8.38 12.45 5.67
C ALA A 107 7.83 11.42 4.68
N LEU A 108 6.55 11.06 4.80
CA LEU A 108 5.89 10.14 3.86
C LEU A 108 5.32 10.83 2.63
N THR A 109 5.04 12.14 2.71
CA THR A 109 4.48 12.88 1.57
C THR A 109 5.43 12.85 0.39
N GLY A 110 4.93 12.42 -0.76
CA GLY A 110 5.74 12.23 -1.96
C GLY A 110 6.40 10.87 -2.09
N SER A 111 6.36 10.06 -1.05
CA SER A 111 6.92 8.70 -1.09
C SER A 111 6.12 7.82 -2.04
N ARG A 112 6.81 6.84 -2.63
CA ARG A 112 6.26 5.90 -3.59
C ARG A 112 6.54 4.49 -3.13
N PHE A 113 5.52 3.63 -3.20
CA PHE A 113 5.59 2.26 -2.72
C PHE A 113 5.08 1.31 -3.78
N ARG A 114 5.92 0.38 -4.19
CA ARG A 114 5.58 -0.62 -5.20
C ARG A 114 4.89 -1.82 -4.57
N VAL A 115 3.77 -2.23 -5.15
CA VAL A 115 3.02 -3.40 -4.68
C VAL A 115 3.79 -4.67 -4.96
N ARG A 116 3.95 -5.51 -3.93
CA ARG A 116 4.67 -6.79 -4.02
C ARG A 116 3.71 -7.98 -3.93
N VAL A 117 2.76 -7.96 -3.00
CA VAL A 117 1.84 -9.07 -2.76
C VAL A 117 0.47 -8.54 -2.39
N ASP A 118 -0.57 -9.17 -2.91
CA ASP A 118 -1.96 -8.95 -2.51
C ASP A 118 -2.47 -10.18 -1.73
N PRO A 119 -2.41 -10.17 -0.39
CA PRO A 119 -3.01 -11.23 0.40
C PRO A 119 -4.53 -11.09 0.43
N SER A 120 -5.24 -12.03 -0.19
CA SER A 120 -6.71 -12.04 -0.19
C SER A 120 -7.27 -12.75 1.02
N LYS A 121 -8.32 -12.18 1.62
CA LYS A 121 -9.03 -12.75 2.77
C LYS A 121 -10.53 -12.55 2.61
N THR A 122 -11.32 -13.53 3.06
CA THR A 122 -12.77 -13.44 3.01
C THR A 122 -13.32 -12.35 3.95
N TRP A 123 -12.83 -12.31 5.18
CA TRP A 123 -13.27 -11.36 6.21
C TRP A 123 -12.16 -10.37 6.50
N ARG A 124 -12.07 -9.29 5.71
CA ARG A 124 -11.05 -8.26 5.94
C ARG A 124 -11.69 -6.94 6.35
N THR A 125 -11.02 -6.22 7.25
CA THR A 125 -11.40 -4.89 7.70
C THR A 125 -10.74 -3.79 6.85
N ALA A 126 -9.67 -4.13 6.19
CA ALA A 126 -8.96 -3.29 5.24
C ALA A 126 -8.27 -4.18 4.21
N ARG A 127 -8.01 -3.63 3.04
CA ARG A 127 -7.18 -4.30 2.04
C ARG A 127 -5.73 -3.89 2.30
N ARG A 128 -4.89 -4.87 2.57
CA ARG A 128 -3.50 -4.67 2.97
C ARG A 128 -2.57 -5.22 1.90
N TYR A 129 -1.62 -4.41 1.49
CA TYR A 129 -0.65 -4.76 0.47
C TYR A 129 0.75 -4.64 1.02
N ASN A 130 1.55 -5.69 0.84
CA ASN A 130 2.97 -5.61 1.11
C ASN A 130 3.64 -4.83 -0.01
N VAL A 131 4.39 -3.81 0.35
CA VAL A 131 4.99 -2.89 -0.60
C VAL A 131 6.46 -2.66 -0.26
N GLU A 132 7.23 -2.22 -1.25
CA GLU A 132 8.59 -1.75 -1.04
C GLU A 132 8.69 -0.29 -1.45
N GLU A 133 9.47 0.49 -0.71
CA GLU A 133 9.70 1.88 -1.06
C GLU A 133 10.55 1.96 -2.34
N VAL A 134 10.08 2.80 -3.27
CA VAL A 134 10.81 3.06 -4.49
C VAL A 134 11.72 4.26 -4.24
N VAL A 135 13.00 4.00 -4.21
CA VAL A 135 14.01 5.04 -4.07
C VAL A 135 14.45 5.46 -5.47
N ALA A 136 14.32 6.74 -5.75
CA ALA A 136 14.73 7.29 -7.05
C ALA A 136 16.25 7.30 -7.20
#